data_133b2bec8294689080d9e365641573bc
#
_entry.id   133b2bec8294689080d9e365641573bc
#
_cell.length_a   1.000
_cell.length_b   1.000
_cell.length_c   1.000
_cell.angle_alpha   90.00
_cell.angle_beta   90.00
_cell.angle_gamma   90.00
#
_symmetry.space_group_name_H-M   'P 1'
#
loop_
_entity.id
_entity.type
_entity.pdbx_description
1 polymer ?
#
loop_
_entity_poly.entity_id
_entity_poly.type
_entity_poly.pdbx_seq_one_letter_code
_entity_poly.pdbx_strand_id
1 'polypeptide(L)' 'MDPKFIEELRQKYIKNPPEGMTAKLVRNMTDSDLLD' A
#
# COMPACT_ATOMS: atom_id res chain seq x y z
N MET A 1 15.56 -5.45 2.07
CA MET A 1 14.59 -4.36 2.09
C MET A 1 13.94 -4.29 3.47
N ASP A 2 13.72 -3.10 3.95
CA ASP A 2 13.18 -2.88 5.29
C ASP A 2 11.67 -3.12 5.30
N PRO A 3 11.17 -4.11 6.06
CA PRO A 3 9.74 -4.36 6.14
C PRO A 3 8.95 -3.15 6.67
N LYS A 4 9.60 -2.33 7.47
CA LYS A 4 8.97 -1.13 8.01
C LYS A 4 8.63 -0.14 6.90
N PHE A 5 9.47 -0.04 5.89
CA PHE A 5 9.22 0.84 4.75
C PHE A 5 7.94 0.44 4.03
N ILE A 6 7.77 -0.85 3.79
CA ILE A 6 6.58 -1.35 3.10
C ILE A 6 5.34 -1.13 3.94
N GLU A 7 5.45 -1.33 5.24
CA GLU A 7 4.34 -1.13 6.16
C GLU A 7 3.89 0.33 6.17
N GLU A 8 4.84 1.24 6.20
CA GLU A 8 4.54 2.66 6.16
C GLU A 8 3.92 3.07 4.82
N LEU A 9 4.42 2.51 3.74
CA LEU A 9 3.89 2.79 2.42
C LEU A 9 2.45 2.32 2.31
N ARG A 10 2.16 1.14 2.82
CA ARG A 10 0.81 0.60 2.81
C ARG A 10 -0.14 1.48 3.61
N GLN A 11 0.28 1.91 4.80
CA GLN A 11 -0.53 2.79 5.64
C GLN A 11 -0.82 4.12 4.95
N LYS A 12 0.18 4.65 4.27
CA LYS A 12 0.03 5.89 3.52
C LYS A 12 -1.04 5.75 2.43
N TYR A 13 -0.99 4.65 1.70
CA TYR A 13 -1.96 4.41 0.63
C TYR A 13 -3.35 4.09 1.17
N ILE A 14 -3.44 3.46 2.33
CA ILE A 14 -4.74 3.20 2.95
C ILE A 14 -5.39 4.51 3.38
N LYS A 15 -4.60 5.40 3.93
CA LYS A 15 -5.09 6.69 4.40
C LYS A 15 -5.45 7.60 3.22
N ASN A 16 -4.68 7.52 2.14
CA ASN A 16 -4.86 8.38 0.98
C ASN A 16 -4.65 7.57 -0.30
N PRO A 17 -5.64 6.74 -0.68
CA PRO A 17 -5.48 5.86 -1.84
C PRO A 17 -5.24 6.63 -3.13
N PRO A 18 -4.42 6.06 -4.03
CA PRO A 18 -4.21 6.64 -5.35
C PRO A 18 -5.52 6.69 -6.14
N GLU A 19 -5.54 7.52 -7.16
CA GLU A 19 -6.71 7.62 -8.02
C GLU A 19 -7.06 6.26 -8.62
N GLY A 20 -8.34 5.92 -8.56
CA GLY A 20 -8.81 4.63 -9.07
C GLY A 20 -8.69 3.48 -8.09
N MET A 21 -8.19 3.73 -6.89
CA MET A 21 -8.03 2.71 -5.87
C MET A 21 -8.77 3.06 -4.60
N THR A 22 -9.03 2.04 -3.79
CA THR A 22 -9.65 2.21 -2.48
C THR A 22 -8.76 1.61 -1.41
N ALA A 23 -9.02 1.98 -0.15
CA ALA A 23 -8.26 1.42 0.98
C ALA A 23 -8.37 -0.10 0.99
N LYS A 24 -9.53 -0.63 0.64
CA LYS A 24 -9.76 -2.06 0.60
C LYS A 24 -8.85 -2.75 -0.43
N LEU A 25 -8.70 -2.14 -1.60
CA LEU A 25 -7.83 -2.68 -2.63
C LEU A 25 -6.37 -2.67 -2.18
N VAL A 26 -5.96 -1.57 -1.55
CA VAL A 26 -4.59 -1.46 -1.05
C VAL A 26 -4.32 -2.54 0.00
N ARG A 27 -5.27 -2.78 0.87
CA ARG A 27 -5.11 -3.78 1.93
C ARG A 27 -4.99 -5.20 1.37
N ASN A 28 -5.57 -5.45 0.21
CA ASN A 28 -5.51 -6.77 -0.44
C ASN A 28 -4.28 -6.93 -1.33
N MET A 29 -3.55 -5.85 -1.58
CA MET A 29 -2.37 -5.92 -2.41
C MET A 29 -1.21 -6.59 -1.66
N THR A 30 -0.40 -7.34 -2.41
CA THR A 30 0.81 -7.90 -1.85
C THR A 30 1.89 -6.82 -1.75
N ASP A 31 2.93 -7.09 -0.97
CA ASP A 31 4.04 -6.15 -0.83
C ASP A 31 4.68 -5.87 -2.19
N SER A 32 4.77 -6.90 -3.02
CA SER A 32 5.34 -6.76 -4.35
C SER A 32 4.52 -5.79 -5.21
N ASP A 33 3.21 -5.88 -5.10
CA ASP A 33 2.31 -4.99 -5.84
C ASP A 33 2.46 -3.54 -5.39
N LEU A 34 2.66 -3.35 -4.10
CA LEU A 34 2.84 -2.00 -3.56
C LEU A 34 4.13 -1.35 -4.06
N LEU A 35 5.18 -2.16 -4.23
CA LEU A 35 6.48 -1.65 -4.64
C LEU A 35 6.59 -1.43 -6.14
N ASP A 36 5.73 -2.03 -6.90
CA ASP A 36 5.79 -1.98 -8.35
C ASP A 36 5.27 -0.65 -8.92
#